data_91a666340a40d55ecb9f7402b580006a
#
_entry.id   91a666340a40d55ecb9f7402b580006a
#
_cell.length_a   1.000
_cell.length_b   1.000
_cell.length_c   1.000
_cell.angle_alpha   90.00
_cell.angle_beta   90.00
_cell.angle_gamma   90.00
#
_symmetry.space_group_name_H-M   'P 1'
#
loop_
_entity.id
_entity.type
_entity.pdbx_description
1 polymer ?
#
loop_
_entity_poly.entity_id
_entity_poly.type
_entity_poly.pdbx_seq_one_letter_code
_entity_poly.pdbx_strand_id
1 'polypeptide(L)'
;MTRELTPLNGYVHVKVWEKQADGTKKIVKDDVIKNIVVTVGKDAIMKYIGRINEVGYANEIGVGDSTTAAAVGQSDLQASSNYLWKTIQPADRIFLTPTLYLSVDFGYNEANFTWNELAIRDSQLSPNETVIAYIGSTLTSRATPDPIMWARQVDSTPLVKTTSKRAIVEWQLALG
;
A
#
# COMPACT_ATOMS: atom_id res chain seq x y z
N MET A 1 -19.16 -8.86 -31.08
CA MET A 1 -18.93 -7.59 -30.38
C MET A 1 -17.93 -7.83 -29.27
N THR A 2 -16.66 -7.57 -29.49
CA THR A 2 -15.64 -7.58 -28.43
C THR A 2 -15.86 -6.32 -27.59
N ARG A 3 -16.37 -6.47 -26.37
CA ARG A 3 -16.39 -5.35 -25.41
C ARG A 3 -14.94 -5.14 -24.97
N GLU A 4 -14.35 -4.03 -25.35
CA GLU A 4 -13.12 -3.57 -24.69
C GLU A 4 -13.46 -3.30 -23.23
N LEU A 5 -12.84 -4.06 -22.34
CA LEU A 5 -12.96 -3.82 -20.92
C LEU A 5 -12.07 -2.62 -20.58
N THR A 6 -12.66 -1.59 -20.01
CA THR A 6 -11.93 -0.43 -19.47
C THR A 6 -10.91 -0.92 -18.44
N PRO A 7 -9.61 -0.66 -18.63
CA PRO A 7 -8.59 -1.16 -17.73
C PRO A 7 -8.69 -0.48 -16.35
N LEU A 8 -8.52 -1.25 -15.29
CA LEU A 8 -8.31 -0.70 -13.97
C LEU A 8 -6.85 -0.28 -13.86
N ASN A 9 -6.62 1.02 -13.77
CA ASN A 9 -5.29 1.59 -13.60
C ASN A 9 -5.03 1.85 -12.12
N GLY A 10 -3.84 1.48 -11.67
CA GLY A 10 -3.38 1.76 -10.32
C GLY A 10 -2.08 2.58 -10.36
N TYR A 11 -2.00 3.56 -9.49
CA TYR A 11 -0.80 4.35 -9.26
C TYR A 11 -0.54 4.44 -7.77
N VAL A 12 0.73 4.58 -7.40
CA VAL A 12 1.13 4.91 -6.03
C VAL A 12 1.95 6.21 -6.06
N HIS A 13 1.55 7.16 -5.25
CA HIS A 13 2.24 8.42 -5.05
C HIS A 13 2.98 8.36 -3.71
N VAL A 14 4.29 8.56 -3.73
CA VAL A 14 5.15 8.57 -2.54
C VAL A 14 5.72 9.97 -2.37
N LYS A 15 5.28 10.66 -1.32
CA LYS A 15 5.77 11.99 -0.98
C LYS A 15 6.48 11.98 0.37
N VAL A 16 7.72 12.47 0.38
CA VAL A 16 8.60 12.41 1.55
C VAL A 16 9.14 13.77 1.90
N TRP A 17 9.02 14.14 3.16
CA TRP A 17 9.63 15.33 3.74
C TRP A 17 10.75 14.93 4.70
N GLU A 18 11.84 15.66 4.64
CA GLU A 18 12.94 15.54 5.58
C GLU A 18 13.03 16.79 6.45
N LYS A 19 13.15 16.57 7.76
CA LYS A 19 13.37 17.65 8.73
C LYS A 19 14.82 18.13 8.62
N GLN A 20 15.00 19.43 8.42
CA GLN A 20 16.30 20.06 8.35
C GLN A 20 16.80 20.48 9.75
N ALA A 21 18.08 20.81 9.86
CA ALA A 21 18.69 21.24 11.14
C ALA A 21 18.08 22.53 11.71
N ASP A 22 17.56 23.39 10.84
CA ASP A 22 16.88 24.64 11.21
C ASP A 22 15.40 24.44 11.61
N GLY A 23 14.91 23.18 11.61
CA GLY A 23 13.53 22.84 11.91
C GLY A 23 12.56 22.92 10.73
N THR A 24 12.99 23.42 9.58
CA THR A 24 12.19 23.43 8.34
C THR A 24 12.01 22.02 7.78
N LYS A 25 11.11 21.86 6.80
CA LYS A 25 10.87 20.60 6.10
C LYS A 25 11.15 20.78 4.61
N LYS A 26 11.94 19.88 4.04
CA LYS A 26 12.23 19.84 2.61
C LYS A 26 11.61 18.58 2.00
N ILE A 27 10.95 18.70 0.83
CA ILE A 27 10.54 17.54 0.04
C ILE A 27 11.79 16.90 -0.56
N VAL A 28 12.00 15.62 -0.27
CA VAL A 28 13.15 14.83 -0.76
C VAL A 28 12.76 13.72 -1.72
N LYS A 29 11.45 13.42 -1.83
CA LYS A 29 10.88 12.52 -2.83
C LYS A 29 9.44 12.96 -3.12
N ASP A 30 9.05 12.91 -4.40
CA ASP A 30 7.69 13.22 -4.86
C ASP A 30 7.45 12.45 -6.18
N ASP A 31 7.23 11.14 -6.06
CA ASP A 31 7.20 10.21 -7.19
C ASP A 31 5.81 9.58 -7.34
N VAL A 32 5.34 9.47 -8.58
CA VAL A 32 4.14 8.71 -8.95
C VAL A 32 4.57 7.50 -9.78
N ILE A 33 4.26 6.30 -9.29
CA ILE A 33 4.68 5.04 -9.85
C ILE A 33 3.44 4.24 -10.28
N LYS A 34 3.44 3.70 -11.50
CA LYS A 34 2.39 2.77 -11.95
C LYS A 34 2.53 1.45 -11.22
N ASN A 35 1.44 0.94 -10.63
CA ASN A 35 1.44 -0.32 -9.89
C ASN A 35 0.84 -1.48 -10.69
N ILE A 36 1.08 -2.70 -10.22
CA ILE A 36 0.43 -3.91 -10.72
C ILE A 36 -0.74 -4.27 -9.80
N VAL A 37 -1.97 -4.25 -10.34
CA VAL A 37 -3.14 -4.83 -9.66
C VAL A 37 -3.06 -6.34 -9.81
N VAL A 38 -2.89 -7.05 -8.70
CA VAL A 38 -2.74 -8.51 -8.69
C VAL A 38 -4.06 -9.23 -8.98
N THR A 39 -3.99 -10.51 -9.38
CA THR A 39 -5.19 -11.29 -9.77
C THR A 39 -6.21 -11.35 -8.64
N VAL A 40 -5.78 -11.68 -7.43
CA VAL A 40 -6.68 -11.74 -6.25
C VAL A 40 -7.30 -10.38 -5.93
N GLY A 41 -6.58 -9.27 -6.18
CA GLY A 41 -7.10 -7.92 -6.02
C GLY A 41 -8.18 -7.57 -7.04
N LYS A 42 -7.99 -7.96 -8.31
CA LYS A 42 -9.03 -7.80 -9.35
C LYS A 42 -10.29 -8.57 -9.01
N ASP A 43 -10.13 -9.81 -8.54
CA ASP A 43 -11.24 -10.66 -8.09
C ASP A 43 -11.99 -10.02 -6.90
N ALA A 44 -11.27 -9.52 -5.90
CA ALA A 44 -11.86 -8.84 -4.75
C ALA A 44 -12.66 -7.61 -5.17
N ILE A 45 -12.12 -6.75 -6.05
CA ILE A 45 -12.82 -5.57 -6.59
C ILE A 45 -14.11 -5.99 -7.30
N MET A 46 -14.05 -7.01 -8.17
CA MET A 46 -15.22 -7.48 -8.92
C MET A 46 -16.28 -8.10 -8.00
N LYS A 47 -15.89 -8.86 -7.00
CA LYS A 47 -16.81 -9.42 -5.97
C LYS A 47 -17.45 -8.30 -5.16
N TYR A 48 -16.69 -7.29 -4.75
CA TYR A 48 -17.23 -6.12 -4.04
C TYR A 48 -18.28 -5.38 -4.87
N ILE A 49 -17.99 -5.10 -6.15
CA ILE A 49 -18.95 -4.46 -7.07
C ILE A 49 -20.20 -5.31 -7.26
N GLY A 50 -20.02 -6.63 -7.41
CA GLY A 50 -21.12 -7.60 -7.59
C GLY A 50 -21.86 -7.93 -6.31
N ARG A 51 -21.43 -7.46 -5.14
CA ARG A 51 -21.92 -7.88 -3.81
C ARG A 51 -21.95 -9.41 -3.64
N ILE A 52 -20.97 -10.09 -4.21
CA ILE A 52 -20.81 -11.54 -4.16
C ILE A 52 -19.86 -11.89 -3.01
N ASN A 53 -20.40 -12.48 -1.95
CA ASN A 53 -19.71 -12.74 -0.68
C ASN A 53 -19.15 -11.44 -0.09
N GLU A 54 -19.29 -11.22 1.19
CA GLU A 54 -18.80 -10.02 1.86
C GLU A 54 -17.26 -9.97 1.77
N VAL A 55 -16.76 -9.47 0.66
CA VAL A 55 -15.31 -9.18 0.49
C VAL A 55 -15.06 -7.86 1.17
N GLY A 56 -14.02 -7.82 1.95
CA GLY A 56 -13.57 -6.61 2.58
C GLY A 56 -13.12 -5.53 1.57
N TYR A 57 -12.70 -4.42 2.08
CA TYR A 57 -12.22 -3.28 1.30
C TYR A 57 -10.74 -3.05 1.60
N ALA A 58 -10.00 -2.44 0.67
CA ALA A 58 -8.61 -2.07 0.90
C ALA A 58 -8.52 -1.16 2.14
N ASN A 59 -7.91 -1.65 3.20
CA ASN A 59 -7.87 -0.99 4.49
C ASN A 59 -6.47 -0.79 5.05
N GLU A 60 -5.44 -1.32 4.37
CA GLU A 60 -4.05 -1.14 4.77
C GLU A 60 -3.14 -0.85 3.58
N ILE A 61 -2.17 0.03 3.80
CA ILE A 61 -1.03 0.25 2.91
C ILE A 61 0.22 -0.25 3.62
N GLY A 62 1.05 -1.00 2.89
CA GLY A 62 2.27 -1.59 3.40
C GLY A 62 3.51 -1.15 2.63
N VAL A 63 4.64 -1.15 3.35
CA VAL A 63 5.97 -0.91 2.81
C VAL A 63 6.91 -2.03 3.25
N GLY A 64 7.89 -2.40 2.42
CA GLY A 64 8.82 -3.48 2.70
C GLY A 64 10.18 -3.30 2.04
N ASP A 65 11.15 -4.11 2.43
CA ASP A 65 12.53 -4.03 1.94
C ASP A 65 12.86 -5.02 0.80
N SER A 66 11.87 -5.76 0.29
CA SER A 66 12.11 -6.71 -0.81
C SER A 66 12.27 -6.02 -2.16
N THR A 67 13.26 -6.48 -2.92
CA THR A 67 13.48 -6.10 -4.32
C THR A 67 12.88 -7.10 -5.31
N THR A 68 12.19 -8.15 -4.83
CA THR A 68 11.52 -9.12 -5.69
C THR A 68 10.52 -8.45 -6.61
N ALA A 69 10.65 -8.63 -7.91
CA ALA A 69 9.78 -8.01 -8.89
C ALA A 69 8.29 -8.27 -8.61
N ALA A 70 7.45 -7.25 -8.84
CA ALA A 70 6.01 -7.38 -8.65
C ALA A 70 5.44 -8.33 -9.73
N ALA A 71 4.58 -9.27 -9.30
CA ALA A 71 3.94 -10.25 -10.16
C ALA A 71 2.47 -10.44 -9.78
N VAL A 72 1.64 -10.75 -10.78
CA VAL A 72 0.17 -10.86 -10.63
C VAL A 72 -0.30 -11.97 -9.69
N GLY A 73 0.54 -12.97 -9.44
CA GLY A 73 0.23 -14.10 -8.54
C GLY A 73 0.61 -13.87 -7.07
N GLN A 74 1.20 -12.73 -6.73
CA GLN A 74 1.62 -12.45 -5.37
C GLN A 74 0.43 -12.08 -4.48
N SER A 75 0.46 -12.54 -3.24
CA SER A 75 -0.63 -12.35 -2.26
C SER A 75 -0.23 -11.49 -1.06
N ASP A 76 1.07 -11.16 -0.91
CA ASP A 76 1.60 -10.32 0.18
C ASP A 76 2.88 -9.60 -0.23
N LEU A 77 3.35 -8.65 0.62
CA LEU A 77 4.71 -8.13 0.55
C LEU A 77 5.71 -9.30 0.54
N GLN A 78 6.79 -9.14 -0.19
CA GLN A 78 7.82 -10.18 -0.31
C GLN A 78 9.01 -9.95 0.66
N ALA A 79 8.96 -8.90 1.44
CA ALA A 79 9.90 -8.65 2.52
C ALA A 79 9.81 -9.75 3.60
N SER A 80 10.96 -10.26 4.03
CA SER A 80 11.06 -11.30 5.05
C SER A 80 11.41 -10.74 6.44
N SER A 81 11.94 -9.53 6.53
CA SER A 81 12.47 -8.99 7.79
C SER A 81 12.03 -7.57 8.11
N ASN A 82 11.94 -6.68 7.13
CA ASN A 82 11.55 -5.29 7.38
C ASN A 82 10.33 -4.91 6.56
N TYR A 83 9.18 -4.87 7.21
CA TYR A 83 7.94 -4.37 6.62
C TYR A 83 7.02 -3.81 7.69
N LEU A 84 6.12 -2.94 7.24
CA LEU A 84 5.07 -2.37 8.06
C LEU A 84 3.81 -2.26 7.23
N TRP A 85 2.70 -2.76 7.77
CA TRP A 85 1.35 -2.48 7.28
C TRP A 85 0.70 -1.43 8.19
N LYS A 86 0.03 -0.46 7.59
CA LYS A 86 -0.64 0.61 8.31
C LYS A 86 -2.07 0.80 7.82
N THR A 87 -3.00 0.90 8.76
CA THR A 87 -4.43 1.06 8.49
C THR A 87 -4.73 2.42 7.88
N ILE A 88 -5.52 2.42 6.80
CA ILE A 88 -6.06 3.62 6.15
C ILE A 88 -7.21 4.14 7.00
N GLN A 89 -7.08 5.33 7.53
CA GLN A 89 -8.15 5.95 8.32
C GLN A 89 -9.33 6.35 7.43
N PRO A 90 -10.57 6.42 7.95
CA PRO A 90 -11.74 6.84 7.16
C PRO A 90 -11.57 8.19 6.46
N ALA A 91 -10.90 9.16 7.12
CA ALA A 91 -10.63 10.48 6.56
C ALA A 91 -9.62 10.47 5.39
N ASP A 92 -8.83 9.42 5.26
CA ASP A 92 -7.79 9.25 4.24
C ASP A 92 -8.30 8.44 3.03
N ARG A 93 -9.61 8.27 2.92
CA ARG A 93 -10.32 7.61 1.81
C ARG A 93 -11.13 8.64 1.07
N ILE A 94 -10.63 9.10 -0.07
CA ILE A 94 -11.24 10.17 -0.85
C ILE A 94 -11.64 9.63 -2.22
N PHE A 95 -12.91 9.83 -2.59
CA PHE A 95 -13.39 9.50 -3.93
C PHE A 95 -13.63 10.79 -4.73
N LEU A 96 -12.83 10.97 -5.77
CA LEU A 96 -13.00 12.04 -6.77
C LEU A 96 -13.18 11.35 -8.11
N THR A 97 -14.41 11.35 -8.60
CA THR A 97 -14.81 10.62 -9.82
C THR A 97 -13.85 10.85 -11.00
N PRO A 98 -13.30 9.82 -11.67
CA PRO A 98 -13.52 8.39 -11.42
C PRO A 98 -12.43 7.72 -10.59
N THR A 99 -11.74 8.46 -9.72
CA THR A 99 -10.55 7.99 -8.99
C THR A 99 -10.83 7.85 -7.49
N LEU A 100 -10.43 6.72 -6.92
CA LEU A 100 -10.37 6.49 -5.47
C LEU A 100 -8.94 6.71 -5.00
N TYR A 101 -8.79 7.57 -3.99
CA TYR A 101 -7.52 7.88 -3.31
C TYR A 101 -7.56 7.27 -1.92
N LEU A 102 -6.52 6.51 -1.58
CA LEU A 102 -6.35 5.81 -0.31
C LEU A 102 -4.95 6.13 0.21
N SER A 103 -4.82 6.79 1.35
CA SER A 103 -3.52 7.22 1.83
C SER A 103 -3.22 6.82 3.27
N VAL A 104 -1.93 6.71 3.58
CA VAL A 104 -1.40 6.59 4.93
C VAL A 104 -0.19 7.48 5.11
N ASP A 105 0.00 7.95 6.34
CA ASP A 105 1.12 8.77 6.76
C ASP A 105 2.06 7.97 7.66
N PHE A 106 3.26 7.72 7.21
CA PHE A 106 4.33 7.09 7.99
C PHE A 106 5.15 8.18 8.68
N GLY A 107 4.92 8.33 9.98
CA GLY A 107 5.59 9.29 10.84
C GLY A 107 7.11 9.09 10.92
N TYR A 108 7.77 10.00 11.61
CA TYR A 108 9.25 10.00 11.76
C TYR A 108 9.81 8.72 12.39
N ASN A 109 9.06 8.09 13.30
CA ASN A 109 9.50 6.90 14.05
C ASN A 109 8.97 5.58 13.49
N GLU A 110 8.32 5.61 12.31
CA GLU A 110 7.69 4.43 11.69
C GLU A 110 8.46 3.99 10.45
N ALA A 111 8.55 2.67 10.25
CA ALA A 111 9.14 2.03 9.06
C ALA A 111 10.53 2.58 8.68
N ASN A 112 11.40 2.79 9.66
CA ASN A 112 12.75 3.34 9.46
C ASN A 112 13.71 2.30 8.91
N PHE A 113 13.52 1.93 7.64
CA PHE A 113 14.34 1.03 6.85
C PHE A 113 14.29 1.44 5.37
N THR A 114 15.01 0.74 4.51
CA THR A 114 14.95 1.00 3.06
C THR A 114 13.66 0.43 2.49
N TRP A 115 12.81 1.27 1.91
CA TRP A 115 11.60 0.85 1.21
C TRP A 115 11.94 0.52 -0.23
N ASN A 116 11.79 -0.73 -0.61
CA ASN A 116 11.94 -1.20 -1.98
C ASN A 116 10.59 -1.59 -2.59
N GLU A 117 9.59 -1.90 -1.75
CA GLU A 117 8.26 -2.30 -2.20
C GLU A 117 7.15 -1.60 -1.43
N LEU A 118 6.01 -1.43 -2.10
CA LEU A 118 4.79 -0.89 -1.56
C LEU A 118 3.63 -1.80 -1.97
N ALA A 119 2.62 -1.94 -1.10
CA ALA A 119 1.42 -2.71 -1.42
C ALA A 119 0.18 -2.14 -0.72
N ILE A 120 -0.99 -2.50 -1.24
CA ILE A 120 -2.28 -2.22 -0.64
C ILE A 120 -3.07 -3.51 -0.51
N ARG A 121 -3.76 -3.70 0.61
CA ARG A 121 -4.52 -4.92 0.89
C ARG A 121 -5.80 -4.67 1.68
N ASP A 122 -6.66 -5.69 1.68
CA ASP A 122 -7.65 -5.92 2.71
C ASP A 122 -7.04 -6.84 3.77
N SER A 123 -6.89 -6.35 4.98
CA SER A 123 -6.34 -7.14 6.08
C SER A 123 -7.29 -8.22 6.59
N GLN A 124 -8.56 -8.19 6.20
CA GLN A 124 -9.64 -9.03 6.76
C GLN A 124 -9.83 -8.83 8.28
N LEU A 125 -9.21 -7.82 8.86
CA LEU A 125 -9.30 -7.49 10.27
C LEU A 125 -10.47 -6.52 10.54
N SER A 126 -11.00 -6.56 11.74
CA SER A 126 -12.00 -5.57 12.19
C SER A 126 -11.41 -4.17 12.16
N PRO A 127 -12.19 -3.12 11.79
CA PRO A 127 -11.69 -1.74 11.69
C PRO A 127 -11.10 -1.16 12.98
N ASN A 128 -11.23 -1.87 14.10
CA ASN A 128 -10.67 -1.47 15.41
C ASN A 128 -9.34 -2.16 15.75
N GLU A 129 -8.82 -3.04 14.89
CA GLU A 129 -7.54 -3.71 15.14
C GLU A 129 -6.39 -2.92 14.54
N THR A 130 -5.41 -2.67 15.38
CA THR A 130 -4.33 -1.72 15.15
C THR A 130 -3.19 -2.31 14.34
N VAL A 131 -2.49 -1.43 13.60
CA VAL A 131 -1.16 -1.53 12.98
C VAL A 131 -0.34 -2.75 13.40
N ILE A 132 -0.01 -3.60 12.44
CA ILE A 132 0.97 -4.67 12.64
C ILE A 132 2.30 -4.18 12.05
N ALA A 133 3.22 -3.78 12.93
CA ALA A 133 4.60 -3.48 12.59
C ALA A 133 5.50 -4.68 12.89
N TYR A 134 6.27 -5.11 11.89
CA TYR A 134 7.34 -6.08 12.08
C TYR A 134 8.65 -5.49 11.59
N ILE A 135 9.52 -5.15 12.52
CA ILE A 135 10.90 -4.77 12.26
C ILE A 135 11.77 -5.84 12.90
N GLY A 136 12.43 -6.65 12.08
CA GLY A 136 13.42 -7.62 12.54
C GLY A 136 12.88 -8.89 13.22
N SER A 137 11.62 -9.28 13.01
CA SER A 137 11.09 -10.54 13.54
C SER A 137 10.44 -11.41 12.47
N THR A 138 10.65 -12.72 12.58
CA THR A 138 9.95 -13.70 11.76
C THR A 138 8.49 -13.77 12.17
N LEU A 139 7.55 -13.65 11.23
CA LEU A 139 6.13 -13.91 11.48
C LEU A 139 5.94 -15.33 11.97
N THR A 140 5.52 -15.51 13.21
CA THR A 140 5.26 -16.85 13.78
C THR A 140 3.84 -17.33 13.57
N SER A 141 2.91 -16.48 13.25
CA SER A 141 1.58 -16.85 12.72
C SER A 141 0.80 -15.62 12.32
N ARG A 142 0.12 -15.68 11.19
CA ARG A 142 -0.90 -14.73 10.81
C ARG A 142 -2.25 -15.28 11.23
N ALA A 143 -3.09 -14.48 11.89
CA ALA A 143 -4.44 -14.88 12.18
C ALA A 143 -5.22 -15.06 10.86
N THR A 144 -6.04 -16.10 10.77
CA THR A 144 -7.01 -16.28 9.70
C THR A 144 -8.22 -15.33 9.93
N PRO A 145 -8.81 -14.78 8.88
CA PRO A 145 -8.60 -15.08 7.46
C PRO A 145 -7.35 -14.42 6.87
N ASP A 146 -6.80 -15.05 5.81
CA ASP A 146 -5.64 -14.51 5.09
C ASP A 146 -5.99 -13.17 4.44
N PRO A 147 -5.14 -12.15 4.55
CA PRO A 147 -5.36 -10.88 3.91
C PRO A 147 -5.32 -11.00 2.39
N ILE A 148 -6.10 -10.15 1.72
CA ILE A 148 -6.18 -10.11 0.27
C ILE A 148 -5.39 -8.91 -0.25
N MET A 149 -4.25 -9.16 -0.88
CA MET A 149 -3.47 -8.11 -1.52
C MET A 149 -4.18 -7.66 -2.81
N TRP A 150 -4.42 -6.35 -2.94
CA TRP A 150 -5.05 -5.76 -4.11
C TRP A 150 -4.02 -5.37 -5.17
N ALA A 151 -2.93 -4.78 -4.73
CA ALA A 151 -1.89 -4.33 -5.64
C ALA A 151 -0.53 -4.26 -4.95
N ARG A 152 0.54 -4.41 -5.73
CA ARG A 152 1.93 -4.32 -5.28
C ARG A 152 2.77 -3.61 -6.33
N GLN A 153 3.77 -2.88 -5.86
CA GLN A 153 4.77 -2.20 -6.67
C GLN A 153 6.16 -2.35 -6.04
N VAL A 154 7.18 -2.50 -6.87
CA VAL A 154 8.59 -2.37 -6.48
C VAL A 154 9.08 -1.03 -6.99
N ASP A 155 9.63 -0.24 -6.07
CA ASP A 155 10.14 1.10 -6.38
C ASP A 155 11.52 1.00 -7.04
N SER A 156 11.68 1.58 -8.22
CA SER A 156 12.97 1.66 -8.91
C SER A 156 13.93 2.68 -8.28
N THR A 157 13.40 3.56 -7.42
CA THR A 157 14.15 4.56 -6.67
C THR A 157 13.90 4.40 -5.18
N PRO A 158 14.52 3.38 -4.53
CA PRO A 158 14.23 3.03 -3.14
C PRO A 158 14.35 4.20 -2.18
N LEU A 159 13.45 4.27 -1.20
CA LEU A 159 13.48 5.28 -0.15
C LEU A 159 14.24 4.75 1.07
N VAL A 160 15.38 5.34 1.39
CA VAL A 160 15.99 5.16 2.71
C VAL A 160 15.23 6.03 3.71
N LYS A 161 14.25 5.41 4.40
CA LYS A 161 13.46 6.06 5.45
C LYS A 161 14.25 6.07 6.75
N THR A 162 14.30 7.21 7.41
CA THR A 162 14.99 7.45 8.68
C THR A 162 14.10 8.23 9.63
N THR A 163 14.53 8.39 10.87
CA THR A 163 13.83 9.20 11.89
C THR A 163 13.76 10.70 11.56
N SER A 164 14.52 11.19 10.58
CA SER A 164 14.40 12.56 10.06
C SER A 164 13.34 12.71 8.97
N LYS A 165 12.81 11.60 8.43
CA LYS A 165 11.88 11.60 7.30
C LYS A 165 10.47 11.20 7.71
N ARG A 166 9.47 11.88 7.16
CA ARG A 166 8.04 11.54 7.20
C ARG A 166 7.58 11.30 5.77
N ALA A 167 6.76 10.29 5.54
CA ALA A 167 6.30 9.92 4.20
C ALA A 167 4.79 9.75 4.17
N ILE A 168 4.14 10.25 3.11
CA ILE A 168 2.77 9.88 2.74
C ILE A 168 2.85 8.96 1.55
N VAL A 169 2.15 7.84 1.63
CA VAL A 169 1.91 6.90 0.52
C VAL A 169 0.44 6.95 0.18
N GLU A 170 0.12 7.30 -1.06
CA GLU A 170 -1.24 7.38 -1.57
C GLU A 170 -1.40 6.42 -2.76
N TRP A 171 -2.38 5.53 -2.69
CA TRP A 171 -2.82 4.70 -3.80
C TRP A 171 -3.97 5.36 -4.52
N GLN A 172 -3.86 5.39 -5.83
CA GLN A 172 -4.87 5.89 -6.74
C GLN A 172 -5.38 4.74 -7.60
N LEU A 173 -6.67 4.46 -7.53
CA LEU A 173 -7.34 3.47 -8.36
C LEU A 173 -8.32 4.21 -9.26
N ALA A 174 -8.10 4.15 -10.57
CA ALA A 174 -8.91 4.82 -11.57
C ALA A 174 -9.43 3.86 -12.62
N LEU A 175 -10.67 4.07 -13.06
CA LEU A 175 -11.20 3.49 -14.28
C LEU A 175 -10.66 4.33 -15.44
N GLY A 176 -9.89 3.71 -16.32
CA GLY A 176 -9.28 4.34 -17.49
C GLY A 176 -10.12 4.19 -18.73
#